data_24b45d4a27600c8a1084b6ce317c82ed
#
_entry.id   24b45d4a27600c8a1084b6ce317c82ed
#
_cell.length_a   1.000
_cell.length_b   1.000
_cell.length_c   1.000
_cell.angle_alpha   90.00
_cell.angle_beta   90.00
_cell.angle_gamma   90.00
#
_symmetry.space_group_name_H-M   'P 1'
#
loop_
_entity.id
_entity.type
_entity.pdbx_description
1 polymer ?
#
loop_
_entity_poly.entity_id
_entity_poly.type
_entity_poly.pdbx_seq_one_letter_code
_entity_poly.pdbx_strand_id
1 'polypeptide(L)'
;EGFLDEMMGLGVTTCEGKSGYGLDFDTEVKMLEVLKKLNADHPMDIVATFMGAHAIPEEYKGRADEFINMLCEELLPYVKEHGLAEFADVFTEDSVFNYEQSKKYLECAKACGFDLKIHADEIEAIGGSVLAGEMGAVSCEHLIAINEEGLTSMAKAGTTAMCLPATSFYLGADFAPARKMIEMGIPVAMASDFNPGSCPSLNLQFVMNLGCLKYKLLPEEILTAVTINPACAINSGHLVGTLEQGKQGDLVIWNAPNMEMLCYRFGSNLALQVIKKGNLV
;
A
#
# COMPACT_ATOMS: atom_id res chain seq x y z
N GLU A 1 15.97 -9.45 -3.86
CA GLU A 1 16.38 -8.90 -5.18
C GLU A 1 15.53 -9.47 -6.31
N GLY A 2 15.48 -10.79 -6.55
CA GLY A 2 14.76 -11.36 -7.69
C GLY A 2 13.32 -10.90 -7.90
N PHE A 3 12.55 -10.69 -6.84
CA PHE A 3 11.20 -10.12 -6.94
C PHE A 3 11.20 -8.66 -7.37
N LEU A 4 12.20 -7.87 -6.97
CA LEU A 4 12.35 -6.49 -7.40
C LEU A 4 12.73 -6.41 -8.89
N ASP A 5 13.61 -7.30 -9.35
CA ASP A 5 13.95 -7.43 -10.77
C ASP A 5 12.71 -7.77 -11.61
N GLU A 6 11.88 -8.73 -11.14
CA GLU A 6 10.63 -9.11 -11.81
C GLU A 6 9.64 -7.93 -11.85
N MET A 7 9.42 -7.22 -10.72
CA MET A 7 8.56 -6.03 -10.66
C MET A 7 9.06 -4.96 -11.64
N MET A 8 10.37 -4.72 -11.68
CA MET A 8 10.97 -3.73 -12.58
C MET A 8 10.79 -4.12 -14.05
N GLY A 9 10.98 -5.39 -14.38
CA GLY A 9 10.68 -5.93 -15.71
C GLY A 9 9.21 -5.83 -16.13
N LEU A 10 8.30 -5.66 -15.16
CA LEU A 10 6.87 -5.42 -15.37
C LEU A 10 6.50 -3.93 -15.39
N GLY A 11 7.47 -3.02 -15.22
CA GLY A 11 7.28 -1.57 -15.31
C GLY A 11 7.18 -0.83 -13.98
N VAL A 12 7.45 -1.48 -12.84
CA VAL A 12 7.45 -0.83 -11.53
C VAL A 12 8.83 -0.22 -11.24
N THR A 13 8.89 1.06 -10.91
CA THR A 13 10.15 1.76 -10.63
C THR A 13 10.30 2.21 -9.17
N THR A 14 9.20 2.25 -8.44
CA THR A 14 9.14 2.58 -7.01
C THR A 14 8.10 1.69 -6.33
N CYS A 15 8.40 1.15 -5.17
CA CYS A 15 7.45 0.36 -4.39
C CYS A 15 7.48 0.72 -2.91
N GLU A 16 6.42 0.38 -2.22
CA GLU A 16 6.35 0.32 -0.78
C GLU A 16 6.67 -1.10 -0.32
N GLY A 17 7.55 -1.21 0.67
CA GLY A 17 7.83 -2.47 1.37
C GLY A 17 7.31 -2.41 2.80
N LYS A 18 6.41 -3.32 3.16
CA LYS A 18 5.86 -3.41 4.52
C LYS A 18 6.51 -4.56 5.30
N SER A 19 6.78 -4.37 6.59
CA SER A 19 7.01 -5.48 7.54
C SER A 19 5.67 -6.11 7.94
N GLY A 20 5.62 -6.89 9.03
CA GLY A 20 4.35 -7.39 9.59
C GLY A 20 4.23 -8.91 9.64
N TYR A 21 5.15 -9.63 9.03
CA TYR A 21 5.21 -11.09 9.11
C TYR A 21 6.27 -11.59 10.11
N GLY A 22 6.99 -10.68 10.77
CA GLY A 22 7.99 -11.01 11.77
C GLY A 22 7.36 -11.50 13.07
N LEU A 23 6.32 -10.82 13.53
CA LEU A 23 5.54 -11.11 14.74
C LEU A 23 6.33 -11.07 16.06
N ASP A 24 7.59 -10.70 16.02
CA ASP A 24 8.46 -10.45 17.18
C ASP A 24 9.38 -9.26 16.91
N PHE A 25 10.02 -8.75 17.97
CA PHE A 25 10.88 -7.57 17.87
C PHE A 25 12.02 -7.74 16.86
N ASP A 26 12.81 -8.78 17.02
CA ASP A 26 14.04 -8.98 16.22
C ASP A 26 13.71 -9.24 14.74
N THR A 27 12.66 -10.01 14.47
CA THR A 27 12.27 -10.36 13.11
C THR A 27 11.65 -9.17 12.38
N GLU A 28 10.80 -8.35 13.03
CA GLU A 28 10.25 -7.12 12.46
C GLU A 28 11.37 -6.12 12.12
N VAL A 29 12.31 -5.89 13.04
CA VAL A 29 13.48 -5.03 12.81
C VAL A 29 14.31 -5.55 11.64
N LYS A 30 14.58 -6.85 11.59
CA LYS A 30 15.33 -7.49 10.50
C LYS A 30 14.64 -7.29 9.14
N MET A 31 13.31 -7.40 9.07
CA MET A 31 12.57 -7.15 7.82
C MET A 31 12.81 -5.72 7.33
N LEU A 32 12.71 -4.73 8.21
CA LEU A 32 12.94 -3.33 7.86
C LEU A 32 14.39 -3.03 7.49
N GLU A 33 15.37 -3.64 8.19
CA GLU A 33 16.78 -3.53 7.83
C GLU A 33 17.07 -4.10 6.44
N VAL A 34 16.42 -5.22 6.08
CA VAL A 34 16.52 -5.81 4.73
C VAL A 34 15.92 -4.86 3.69
N LEU A 35 14.76 -4.23 3.95
CA LEU A 35 14.18 -3.22 3.04
C LEU A 35 15.12 -2.03 2.86
N LYS A 36 15.70 -1.52 3.95
CA LYS A 36 16.69 -0.42 3.92
C LYS A 36 17.92 -0.79 3.10
N LYS A 37 18.44 -2.02 3.27
CA LYS A 37 19.57 -2.51 2.49
C LYS A 37 19.20 -2.67 1.01
N LEU A 38 18.04 -3.25 0.69
CA LEU A 38 17.57 -3.40 -0.68
C LEU A 38 17.39 -2.03 -1.37
N ASN A 39 16.86 -1.02 -0.67
CA ASN A 39 16.74 0.34 -1.20
C ASN A 39 18.11 0.98 -1.52
N ALA A 40 19.16 0.58 -0.80
CA ALA A 40 20.52 1.09 -1.06
C ALA A 40 21.21 0.34 -2.23
N ASP A 41 20.94 -0.94 -2.38
CA ASP A 41 21.67 -1.85 -3.29
C ASP A 41 20.96 -2.02 -4.66
N HIS A 42 19.62 -1.83 -4.72
CA HIS A 42 18.81 -2.06 -5.91
C HIS A 42 18.45 -0.74 -6.62
N PRO A 43 18.31 -0.70 -7.96
CA PRO A 43 17.91 0.51 -8.70
C PRO A 43 16.50 1.03 -8.34
N MET A 44 15.55 0.13 -8.01
CA MET A 44 14.19 0.50 -7.58
C MET A 44 14.24 1.25 -6.25
N ASP A 45 13.47 2.34 -6.14
CA ASP A 45 13.28 3.00 -4.85
C ASP A 45 12.27 2.22 -4.00
N ILE A 46 12.62 2.00 -2.74
CA ILE A 46 11.78 1.27 -1.78
C ILE A 46 11.50 2.17 -0.59
N VAL A 47 10.22 2.45 -0.36
CA VAL A 47 9.75 3.18 0.82
C VAL A 47 9.29 2.17 1.87
N ALA A 48 9.87 2.23 3.06
CA ALA A 48 9.59 1.25 4.11
C ALA A 48 8.44 1.69 5.02
N THR A 49 7.53 0.75 5.29
CA THR A 49 6.41 0.90 6.23
C THR A 49 6.52 -0.15 7.33
N PHE A 50 6.50 0.29 8.58
CA PHE A 50 6.42 -0.59 9.73
C PHE A 50 4.99 -1.03 9.95
N MET A 51 4.73 -2.32 9.83
CA MET A 51 3.41 -2.94 10.01
C MET A 51 3.44 -4.04 11.08
N GLY A 52 4.13 -3.83 12.21
CA GLY A 52 4.19 -4.80 13.30
C GLY A 52 2.82 -5.14 13.88
N ALA A 53 1.83 -4.25 13.75
CA ALA A 53 0.44 -4.48 14.11
C ALA A 53 -0.36 -5.14 12.94
N HIS A 54 0.17 -6.24 12.37
CA HIS A 54 -0.45 -6.98 11.26
C HIS A 54 -1.24 -8.21 11.74
N ALA A 55 -0.72 -8.93 12.70
CA ALA A 55 -1.36 -10.11 13.28
C ALA A 55 -0.99 -10.24 14.76
N ILE A 56 -1.81 -10.95 15.52
CA ILE A 56 -1.51 -11.22 16.94
C ILE A 56 -0.63 -12.47 17.02
N PRO A 57 0.62 -12.37 17.52
CA PRO A 57 1.49 -13.52 17.70
C PRO A 57 0.88 -14.57 18.66
N GLU A 58 1.20 -15.84 18.47
CA GLU A 58 0.65 -16.94 19.29
C GLU A 58 0.93 -16.73 20.79
N GLU A 59 2.07 -16.17 21.14
CA GLU A 59 2.46 -15.83 22.52
C GLU A 59 1.60 -14.73 23.15
N TYR A 60 0.96 -13.88 22.33
CA TYR A 60 0.04 -12.82 22.77
C TYR A 60 -1.43 -13.18 22.55
N LYS A 61 -1.75 -14.42 22.21
CA LYS A 61 -3.13 -14.87 21.98
C LYS A 61 -4.02 -14.56 23.19
N GLY A 62 -5.10 -13.82 22.94
CA GLY A 62 -6.01 -13.33 24.00
C GLY A 62 -5.45 -12.14 24.80
N ARG A 63 -4.30 -11.60 24.44
CA ARG A 63 -3.61 -10.46 25.09
C ARG A 63 -3.18 -9.38 24.09
N ALA A 64 -4.05 -9.09 23.11
CA ALA A 64 -3.78 -8.12 22.03
C ALA A 64 -3.36 -6.74 22.58
N ASP A 65 -3.98 -6.30 23.70
CA ASP A 65 -3.64 -5.02 24.31
C ASP A 65 -2.20 -4.98 24.84
N GLU A 66 -1.68 -6.10 25.35
CA GLU A 66 -0.28 -6.19 25.79
C GLU A 66 0.67 -6.14 24.60
N PHE A 67 0.29 -6.78 23.49
CA PHE A 67 1.06 -6.71 22.26
C PHE A 67 1.11 -5.29 21.68
N ILE A 68 -0.03 -4.59 21.60
CA ILE A 68 -0.09 -3.17 21.21
C ILE A 68 0.77 -2.31 22.14
N ASN A 69 0.77 -2.57 23.46
CA ASN A 69 1.63 -1.83 24.39
C ASN A 69 3.12 -2.03 24.06
N MET A 70 3.55 -3.27 23.81
CA MET A 70 4.93 -3.58 23.45
C MET A 70 5.32 -2.88 22.13
N LEU A 71 4.44 -2.89 21.12
CA LEU A 71 4.68 -2.17 19.86
C LEU A 71 4.83 -0.66 20.10
N CYS A 72 3.99 -0.06 20.95
CA CYS A 72 4.02 1.36 21.27
C CYS A 72 5.25 1.76 22.09
N GLU A 73 5.61 0.96 23.09
CA GLU A 73 6.65 1.32 24.07
C GLU A 73 8.06 0.94 23.60
N GLU A 74 8.20 -0.08 22.76
CA GLU A 74 9.49 -0.61 22.36
C GLU A 74 9.76 -0.50 20.86
N LEU A 75 8.91 -1.10 19.99
CA LEU A 75 9.20 -1.19 18.57
C LEU A 75 9.06 0.13 17.81
N LEU A 76 7.97 0.87 17.97
CA LEU A 76 7.77 2.15 17.29
C LEU A 76 8.91 3.14 17.59
N PRO A 77 9.33 3.36 18.88
CA PRO A 77 10.46 4.22 19.18
C PRO A 77 11.76 3.73 18.56
N TYR A 78 12.02 2.42 18.61
CA TYR A 78 13.24 1.83 18.05
C TYR A 78 13.32 2.03 16.53
N VAL A 79 12.24 1.68 15.81
CA VAL A 79 12.15 1.82 14.34
C VAL A 79 12.36 3.27 13.92
N LYS A 80 11.80 4.22 14.66
CA LYS A 80 11.97 5.66 14.38
C LYS A 80 13.37 6.14 14.65
N GLU A 81 13.94 5.80 15.80
CA GLU A 81 15.31 6.19 16.19
C GLU A 81 16.35 5.72 15.16
N HIS A 82 16.17 4.51 14.62
CA HIS A 82 17.09 3.92 13.64
C HIS A 82 16.76 4.28 12.17
N GLY A 83 15.70 5.06 11.94
CA GLY A 83 15.28 5.48 10.60
C GLY A 83 15.02 4.29 9.68
N LEU A 84 14.24 3.31 10.16
CA LEU A 84 13.98 2.06 9.46
C LEU A 84 12.69 2.10 8.64
N ALA A 85 11.76 3.01 8.96
CA ALA A 85 10.52 3.19 8.22
C ALA A 85 10.06 4.65 8.26
N GLU A 86 9.29 5.06 7.26
CA GLU A 86 8.66 6.38 7.15
C GLU A 86 7.22 6.35 7.67
N PHE A 87 6.54 5.23 7.47
CA PHE A 87 5.14 5.01 7.82
C PHE A 87 4.98 3.95 8.90
N ALA A 88 3.87 4.04 9.62
CA ALA A 88 3.37 2.97 10.49
C ALA A 88 1.95 2.59 10.06
N ASP A 89 1.66 1.28 10.02
CA ASP A 89 0.44 0.69 9.52
C ASP A 89 -0.13 -0.32 10.50
N VAL A 90 -1.45 -0.47 10.53
CA VAL A 90 -2.16 -1.41 11.40
C VAL A 90 -3.28 -2.11 10.65
N PHE A 91 -3.48 -3.39 10.90
CA PHE A 91 -4.61 -4.15 10.37
C PHE A 91 -5.81 -4.09 11.32
N THR A 92 -6.72 -3.18 10.98
CA THR A 92 -7.97 -2.95 11.74
C THR A 92 -9.07 -3.85 11.21
N GLU A 93 -9.27 -4.99 11.87
CA GLU A 93 -10.25 -6.00 11.47
C GLU A 93 -10.77 -6.77 12.69
N ASP A 94 -12.00 -7.27 12.65
CA ASP A 94 -12.69 -7.90 13.79
C ASP A 94 -11.88 -9.04 14.45
N SER A 95 -11.22 -9.84 13.66
CA SER A 95 -10.42 -10.97 14.16
C SER A 95 -8.95 -10.63 14.45
N VAL A 96 -8.51 -9.37 14.32
CA VAL A 96 -7.12 -8.93 14.50
C VAL A 96 -7.04 -7.81 15.53
N PHE A 97 -7.05 -6.56 15.11
CA PHE A 97 -7.05 -5.41 16.02
C PHE A 97 -8.35 -4.62 15.86
N ASN A 98 -9.06 -4.43 16.99
CA ASN A 98 -10.28 -3.64 16.98
C ASN A 98 -9.98 -2.13 16.88
N TYR A 99 -11.05 -1.32 16.76
CA TYR A 99 -10.97 0.13 16.63
C TYR A 99 -10.11 0.79 17.71
N GLU A 100 -10.32 0.46 18.99
CA GLU A 100 -9.62 1.10 20.11
C GLU A 100 -8.13 0.73 20.15
N GLN A 101 -7.79 -0.51 19.85
CA GLN A 101 -6.42 -1.00 19.74
C GLN A 101 -5.68 -0.33 18.60
N SER A 102 -6.31 -0.25 17.43
CA SER A 102 -5.78 0.41 16.24
C SER A 102 -5.58 1.91 16.48
N LYS A 103 -6.56 2.58 17.10
CA LYS A 103 -6.46 3.99 17.46
C LYS A 103 -5.28 4.26 18.38
N LYS A 104 -5.14 3.47 19.45
CA LYS A 104 -4.03 3.59 20.38
C LYS A 104 -2.68 3.43 19.68
N TYR A 105 -2.53 2.41 18.83
CA TYR A 105 -1.31 2.19 18.07
C TYR A 105 -0.98 3.38 17.16
N LEU A 106 -1.97 3.89 16.41
CA LEU A 106 -1.78 5.03 15.50
C LEU A 106 -1.47 6.32 16.26
N GLU A 107 -2.06 6.54 17.44
CA GLU A 107 -1.71 7.68 18.30
C GLU A 107 -0.25 7.61 18.76
N CYS A 108 0.22 6.42 19.16
CA CYS A 108 1.63 6.17 19.49
C CYS A 108 2.55 6.39 18.29
N ALA A 109 2.20 5.85 17.13
CA ALA A 109 2.97 6.01 15.89
C ALA A 109 3.08 7.49 15.49
N LYS A 110 1.97 8.23 15.56
CA LYS A 110 1.94 9.68 15.30
C LYS A 110 2.79 10.47 16.28
N ALA A 111 2.75 10.11 17.58
CA ALA A 111 3.59 10.72 18.60
C ALA A 111 5.09 10.46 18.36
N CYS A 112 5.46 9.32 17.81
CA CYS A 112 6.82 9.00 17.36
C CYS A 112 7.20 9.73 16.06
N GLY A 113 6.26 10.37 15.36
CA GLY A 113 6.49 11.11 14.12
C GLY A 113 6.46 10.26 12.86
N PHE A 114 5.71 9.17 12.83
CA PHE A 114 5.37 8.43 11.62
C PHE A 114 4.19 9.06 10.89
N ASP A 115 4.18 8.97 9.57
CA ASP A 115 2.97 9.08 8.80
C ASP A 115 2.17 7.78 8.89
N LEU A 116 0.84 7.87 8.82
CA LEU A 116 -0.05 6.78 9.20
C LEU A 116 -0.68 6.12 7.98
N LYS A 117 -0.84 4.80 8.07
CA LYS A 117 -1.60 3.96 7.13
C LYS A 117 -2.49 2.99 7.91
N ILE A 118 -3.53 2.48 7.27
CA ILE A 118 -4.45 1.53 7.90
C ILE A 118 -4.91 0.51 6.87
N HIS A 119 -4.77 -0.80 7.15
CA HIS A 119 -5.51 -1.86 6.49
C HIS A 119 -6.88 -1.96 7.17
N ALA A 120 -7.96 -1.78 6.42
CA ALA A 120 -9.28 -1.72 6.99
C ALA A 120 -10.38 -2.16 6.02
N ASP A 121 -11.50 -2.60 6.61
CA ASP A 121 -12.72 -2.93 5.90
C ASP A 121 -12.45 -3.94 4.75
N GLU A 122 -11.50 -4.85 4.98
CA GLU A 122 -11.19 -5.95 4.05
C GLU A 122 -12.28 -7.02 4.13
N ILE A 123 -12.67 -7.40 5.34
CA ILE A 123 -13.67 -8.43 5.63
C ILE A 123 -14.93 -7.77 6.17
N GLU A 124 -14.81 -6.95 7.23
CA GLU A 124 -15.92 -6.28 7.89
C GLU A 124 -15.63 -4.80 8.19
N ALA A 125 -16.66 -3.95 8.08
CA ALA A 125 -16.57 -2.52 8.39
C ALA A 125 -16.69 -2.30 9.91
N ILE A 126 -15.58 -2.41 10.63
CA ILE A 126 -15.53 -2.17 12.09
C ILE A 126 -15.11 -0.74 12.47
N GLY A 127 -15.09 0.17 11.50
CA GLY A 127 -14.73 1.58 11.69
C GLY A 127 -13.29 1.93 11.33
N GLY A 128 -12.51 1.01 10.72
CA GLY A 128 -11.12 1.26 10.35
C GLY A 128 -10.97 2.39 9.34
N SER A 129 -11.82 2.44 8.31
CA SER A 129 -11.82 3.55 7.34
C SER A 129 -12.27 4.89 7.94
N VAL A 130 -13.17 4.87 8.95
CA VAL A 130 -13.52 6.07 9.73
C VAL A 130 -12.30 6.57 10.49
N LEU A 131 -11.60 5.66 11.17
CA LEU A 131 -10.38 5.96 11.91
C LEU A 131 -9.28 6.52 10.99
N ALA A 132 -9.15 5.98 9.76
CA ALA A 132 -8.21 6.50 8.77
C ALA A 132 -8.41 8.00 8.52
N GLY A 133 -9.66 8.42 8.29
CA GLY A 133 -9.98 9.83 8.11
C GLY A 133 -9.78 10.66 9.38
N GLU A 134 -10.19 10.18 10.55
CA GLU A 134 -10.04 10.88 11.83
C GLU A 134 -8.57 11.10 12.22
N MET A 135 -7.71 10.13 11.99
CA MET A 135 -6.29 10.20 12.28
C MET A 135 -5.49 10.97 11.23
N GLY A 136 -6.09 11.21 10.05
CA GLY A 136 -5.43 11.83 8.90
C GLY A 136 -4.40 10.89 8.29
N ALA A 137 -4.75 9.61 8.15
CA ALA A 137 -3.89 8.63 7.49
C ALA A 137 -3.67 9.01 6.03
N VAL A 138 -2.45 8.79 5.53
CA VAL A 138 -2.08 9.09 4.13
C VAL A 138 -2.81 8.15 3.18
N SER A 139 -2.94 6.88 3.54
CA SER A 139 -3.73 5.91 2.80
C SER A 139 -4.46 4.93 3.71
N CYS A 140 -5.50 4.32 3.14
CA CYS A 140 -6.24 3.23 3.76
C CYS A 140 -6.40 2.12 2.72
N GLU A 141 -6.01 0.92 3.07
CA GLU A 141 -5.83 -0.23 2.19
C GLU A 141 -7.04 -1.16 2.22
N HIS A 142 -7.31 -1.92 1.12
CA HIS A 142 -8.40 -2.85 0.84
C HIS A 142 -9.76 -2.19 0.61
N LEU A 143 -10.49 -1.81 1.66
CA LEU A 143 -11.75 -1.08 1.60
C LEU A 143 -12.89 -1.83 0.89
N ILE A 144 -12.88 -3.16 0.92
CA ILE A 144 -13.88 -4.00 0.24
C ILE A 144 -15.26 -3.79 0.87
N ALA A 145 -15.31 -3.80 2.21
CA ALA A 145 -16.55 -3.68 3.00
C ALA A 145 -16.86 -2.23 3.44
N ILE A 146 -16.12 -1.24 2.94
CA ILE A 146 -16.28 0.17 3.37
C ILE A 146 -17.73 0.66 3.30
N ASN A 147 -18.17 1.33 4.36
CA ASN A 147 -19.51 1.91 4.46
C ASN A 147 -19.54 3.42 4.17
N GLU A 148 -20.73 4.03 4.20
CA GLU A 148 -20.93 5.47 3.91
C GLU A 148 -20.18 6.38 4.90
N GLU A 149 -20.05 5.96 6.15
CA GLU A 149 -19.37 6.73 7.18
C GLU A 149 -17.86 6.77 6.91
N GLY A 150 -17.26 5.61 6.57
CA GLY A 150 -15.87 5.51 6.16
C GLY A 150 -15.56 6.32 4.90
N LEU A 151 -16.40 6.20 3.86
CA LEU A 151 -16.28 7.00 2.64
C LEU A 151 -16.31 8.51 2.94
N THR A 152 -17.22 8.96 3.79
CA THR A 152 -17.36 10.37 4.17
C THR A 152 -16.14 10.85 4.96
N SER A 153 -15.65 10.05 5.90
CA SER A 153 -14.49 10.39 6.73
C SER A 153 -13.22 10.51 5.87
N MET A 154 -12.97 9.55 4.99
CA MET A 154 -11.82 9.54 4.08
C MET A 154 -11.88 10.70 3.08
N ALA A 155 -13.04 10.95 2.46
CA ALA A 155 -13.21 12.08 1.54
C ALA A 155 -12.91 13.42 2.20
N LYS A 156 -13.38 13.63 3.43
CA LYS A 156 -13.14 14.86 4.21
C LYS A 156 -11.67 15.05 4.56
N ALA A 157 -10.97 13.97 4.87
CA ALA A 157 -9.56 13.99 5.25
C ALA A 157 -8.60 14.06 4.05
N GLY A 158 -9.05 13.67 2.85
CA GLY A 158 -8.19 13.50 1.69
C GLY A 158 -7.33 12.22 1.74
N THR A 159 -7.72 11.25 2.56
CA THR A 159 -7.04 9.95 2.66
C THR A 159 -7.13 9.19 1.34
N THR A 160 -6.02 8.70 0.84
CA THR A 160 -5.98 7.90 -0.40
C THR A 160 -6.57 6.50 -0.16
N ALA A 161 -7.49 6.09 -1.00
CA ALA A 161 -7.99 4.71 -1.03
C ALA A 161 -7.03 3.82 -1.83
N MET A 162 -6.30 2.95 -1.17
CA MET A 162 -5.40 1.98 -1.80
C MET A 162 -6.16 0.68 -2.07
N CYS A 163 -6.69 0.54 -3.27
CA CYS A 163 -7.45 -0.63 -3.69
C CYS A 163 -6.52 -1.75 -4.19
N LEU A 164 -6.78 -2.98 -3.76
CA LEU A 164 -5.93 -4.16 -3.98
C LEU A 164 -6.67 -5.26 -4.74
N PRO A 165 -7.01 -5.02 -6.04
CA PRO A 165 -7.91 -5.90 -6.78
C PRO A 165 -7.33 -7.30 -7.05
N ALA A 166 -6.00 -7.47 -7.04
CA ALA A 166 -5.38 -8.78 -7.25
C ALA A 166 -5.60 -9.70 -6.04
N THR A 167 -5.60 -9.16 -4.83
CA THR A 167 -5.94 -9.87 -3.58
C THR A 167 -7.40 -10.32 -3.59
N SER A 168 -8.34 -9.39 -3.87
CA SER A 168 -9.76 -9.74 -4.01
C SER A 168 -9.97 -10.84 -5.07
N PHE A 169 -9.27 -10.76 -6.19
CA PHE A 169 -9.35 -11.75 -7.25
C PHE A 169 -8.82 -13.12 -6.81
N TYR A 170 -7.66 -13.15 -6.17
CA TYR A 170 -7.01 -14.41 -5.74
C TYR A 170 -7.83 -15.13 -4.67
N LEU A 171 -8.39 -14.38 -3.72
CA LEU A 171 -9.23 -14.92 -2.64
C LEU A 171 -10.68 -15.21 -3.10
N GLY A 172 -11.09 -14.79 -4.29
CA GLY A 172 -12.48 -14.89 -4.74
C GLY A 172 -13.45 -14.02 -3.94
N ALA A 173 -12.93 -12.93 -3.35
CA ALA A 173 -13.69 -11.96 -2.57
C ALA A 173 -14.37 -10.90 -3.46
N ASP A 174 -15.21 -10.07 -2.83
CA ASP A 174 -15.78 -8.89 -3.45
C ASP A 174 -14.71 -7.83 -3.74
N PHE A 175 -15.08 -6.76 -4.45
CA PHE A 175 -14.19 -5.69 -4.86
C PHE A 175 -14.59 -4.37 -4.22
N ALA A 176 -13.62 -3.59 -3.77
CA ALA A 176 -13.85 -2.25 -3.23
C ALA A 176 -14.64 -1.36 -4.20
N PRO A 177 -15.52 -0.47 -3.71
CA PRO A 177 -16.37 0.39 -4.55
C PRO A 177 -15.59 1.59 -5.13
N ALA A 178 -14.48 1.33 -5.86
CA ALA A 178 -13.55 2.35 -6.34
C ALA A 178 -14.22 3.44 -7.20
N ARG A 179 -15.22 3.08 -8.02
CA ARG A 179 -16.00 4.07 -8.78
C ARG A 179 -16.68 5.10 -7.86
N LYS A 180 -17.33 4.63 -6.81
CA LYS A 180 -18.00 5.49 -5.82
C LYS A 180 -16.99 6.36 -5.07
N MET A 181 -15.83 5.82 -4.74
CA MET A 181 -14.75 6.59 -4.10
C MET A 181 -14.33 7.78 -4.97
N ILE A 182 -14.10 7.56 -6.27
CA ILE A 182 -13.77 8.63 -7.22
C ILE A 182 -14.90 9.67 -7.30
N GLU A 183 -16.16 9.23 -7.39
CA GLU A 183 -17.32 10.13 -7.43
C GLU A 183 -17.47 10.99 -6.17
N MET A 184 -16.99 10.50 -5.03
CA MET A 184 -16.94 11.24 -3.77
C MET A 184 -15.67 12.09 -3.60
N GLY A 185 -14.76 12.10 -4.59
CA GLY A 185 -13.54 12.88 -4.57
C GLY A 185 -12.41 12.26 -3.77
N ILE A 186 -12.51 10.97 -3.42
CA ILE A 186 -11.42 10.23 -2.76
C ILE A 186 -10.38 9.83 -3.82
N PRO A 187 -9.10 10.16 -3.64
CA PRO A 187 -8.04 9.68 -4.51
C PRO A 187 -7.96 8.16 -4.45
N VAL A 188 -8.09 7.49 -5.59
CA VAL A 188 -7.95 6.02 -5.68
C VAL A 188 -6.57 5.66 -6.20
N ALA A 189 -5.84 4.84 -5.47
CA ALA A 189 -4.60 4.20 -5.87
C ALA A 189 -4.80 2.68 -5.98
N MET A 190 -3.97 2.01 -6.77
CA MET A 190 -3.97 0.56 -6.89
C MET A 190 -2.54 0.03 -6.78
N ALA A 191 -2.38 -1.11 -6.08
CA ALA A 191 -1.12 -1.81 -5.91
C ALA A 191 -1.29 -3.32 -6.07
N SER A 192 -0.16 -4.05 -6.12
CA SER A 192 -0.15 -5.51 -6.28
C SER A 192 -0.57 -6.24 -5.01
N ASP A 193 -0.23 -5.68 -3.85
CA ASP A 193 -0.35 -6.39 -2.57
C ASP A 193 0.37 -7.75 -2.58
N PHE A 194 1.56 -7.78 -3.18
CA PHE A 194 2.33 -9.02 -3.25
C PHE A 194 2.69 -9.51 -1.86
N ASN A 195 2.14 -10.66 -1.51
CA ASN A 195 2.39 -11.32 -0.23
C ASN A 195 2.18 -12.85 -0.36
N PRO A 196 2.75 -13.66 0.54
CA PRO A 196 2.65 -15.12 0.45
C PRO A 196 1.25 -15.69 0.79
N GLY A 197 0.39 -14.90 1.46
CA GLY A 197 -0.90 -15.38 1.95
C GLY A 197 -2.05 -15.20 0.98
N SER A 198 -2.19 -14.01 0.42
CA SER A 198 -3.41 -13.59 -0.30
C SER A 198 -3.17 -13.07 -1.70
N CYS A 199 -1.92 -12.79 -2.12
CA CYS A 199 -1.65 -12.33 -3.48
C CYS A 199 -0.22 -12.66 -3.96
N PRO A 200 0.04 -13.83 -4.56
CA PRO A 200 1.37 -14.22 -5.03
C PRO A 200 1.69 -13.65 -6.43
N SER A 201 1.27 -12.43 -6.74
CA SER A 201 1.47 -11.80 -8.06
C SER A 201 2.15 -10.45 -7.95
N LEU A 202 3.25 -10.26 -8.68
CA LEU A 202 3.97 -9.00 -8.82
C LEU A 202 3.47 -8.14 -9.99
N ASN A 203 2.48 -8.63 -10.75
CA ASN A 203 2.10 -8.05 -12.03
C ASN A 203 1.13 -6.87 -11.89
N LEU A 204 1.69 -5.65 -11.83
CA LEU A 204 0.88 -4.42 -11.79
C LEU A 204 0.03 -4.22 -13.07
N GLN A 205 0.45 -4.75 -14.22
CA GLN A 205 -0.36 -4.70 -15.44
C GLN A 205 -1.64 -5.56 -15.31
N PHE A 206 -1.56 -6.67 -14.56
CA PHE A 206 -2.74 -7.46 -14.20
C PHE A 206 -3.68 -6.66 -13.26
N VAL A 207 -3.12 -5.93 -12.30
CA VAL A 207 -3.88 -4.99 -11.45
C VAL A 207 -4.63 -3.95 -12.30
N MET A 208 -3.98 -3.38 -13.32
CA MET A 208 -4.62 -2.45 -14.28
C MET A 208 -5.79 -3.11 -15.03
N ASN A 209 -5.63 -4.35 -15.49
CA ASN A 209 -6.71 -5.10 -16.13
C ASN A 209 -7.91 -5.28 -15.19
N LEU A 210 -7.65 -5.63 -13.91
CA LEU A 210 -8.72 -5.77 -12.90
C LEU A 210 -9.38 -4.42 -12.59
N GLY A 211 -8.64 -3.33 -12.54
CA GLY A 211 -9.17 -1.97 -12.41
C GLY A 211 -10.22 -1.66 -13.48
N CYS A 212 -9.93 -1.98 -14.73
CA CYS A 212 -10.88 -1.83 -15.83
C CYS A 212 -12.07 -2.79 -15.69
N LEU A 213 -11.81 -4.08 -15.47
CA LEU A 213 -12.84 -5.12 -15.53
C LEU A 213 -13.76 -5.13 -14.29
N LYS A 214 -13.20 -4.90 -13.10
CA LYS A 214 -13.89 -5.04 -11.82
C LYS A 214 -14.33 -3.70 -11.23
N TYR A 215 -13.44 -2.72 -11.20
CA TYR A 215 -13.76 -1.38 -10.69
C TYR A 215 -14.44 -0.47 -11.71
N LYS A 216 -14.50 -0.87 -13.00
CA LYS A 216 -15.08 -0.08 -14.09
C LYS A 216 -14.42 1.29 -14.26
N LEU A 217 -13.14 1.36 -14.02
CA LEU A 217 -12.35 2.58 -14.20
C LEU A 217 -11.99 2.76 -15.68
N LEU A 218 -11.87 4.03 -16.09
CA LEU A 218 -11.39 4.39 -17.42
C LEU A 218 -9.86 4.22 -17.48
N PRO A 219 -9.25 4.02 -18.67
CA PRO A 219 -7.81 3.88 -18.80
C PRO A 219 -7.00 5.02 -18.17
N GLU A 220 -7.48 6.27 -18.28
CA GLU A 220 -6.85 7.45 -17.71
C GLU A 220 -6.93 7.44 -16.16
N GLU A 221 -8.04 7.00 -15.60
CA GLU A 221 -8.20 6.84 -14.15
C GLU A 221 -7.28 5.73 -13.63
N ILE A 222 -7.16 4.63 -14.38
CA ILE A 222 -6.25 3.52 -14.04
C ILE A 222 -4.80 3.99 -14.07
N LEU A 223 -4.40 4.74 -15.12
CA LEU A 223 -3.05 5.27 -15.19
C LEU A 223 -2.74 6.16 -13.98
N THR A 224 -3.66 7.05 -13.62
CA THR A 224 -3.54 7.89 -12.42
C THR A 224 -3.44 7.04 -11.14
N ALA A 225 -4.24 5.97 -11.05
CA ALA A 225 -4.31 5.09 -9.89
C ALA A 225 -3.06 4.19 -9.71
N VAL A 226 -2.24 4.00 -10.76
CA VAL A 226 -1.00 3.20 -10.66
C VAL A 226 0.27 4.07 -10.76
N THR A 227 0.14 5.38 -10.85
CA THR A 227 1.28 6.29 -10.98
C THR A 227 1.26 7.38 -9.89
N ILE A 228 0.59 8.51 -10.12
CA ILE A 228 0.67 9.65 -9.20
C ILE A 228 -0.05 9.42 -7.87
N ASN A 229 -1.20 8.77 -7.85
CA ASN A 229 -1.92 8.55 -6.60
C ASN A 229 -1.14 7.64 -5.63
N PRO A 230 -0.60 6.46 -6.05
CA PRO A 230 0.24 5.66 -5.15
C PRO A 230 1.55 6.36 -4.80
N ALA A 231 2.14 7.18 -5.70
CA ALA A 231 3.30 7.98 -5.37
C ALA A 231 2.99 9.00 -4.25
N CYS A 232 1.81 9.62 -4.27
CA CYS A 232 1.33 10.48 -3.17
C CYS A 232 1.09 9.68 -1.88
N ALA A 233 0.54 8.47 -1.98
CA ALA A 233 0.28 7.59 -0.83
C ALA A 233 1.56 7.12 -0.10
N ILE A 234 2.72 7.30 -0.71
CA ILE A 234 4.05 7.06 -0.10
C ILE A 234 4.86 8.36 0.00
N ASN A 235 4.24 9.51 0.03
CA ASN A 235 4.87 10.85 0.12
C ASN A 235 5.89 11.15 -0.98
N SER A 236 5.92 10.40 -2.08
CA SER A 236 6.88 10.53 -3.18
C SER A 236 6.33 11.24 -4.42
N GLY A 237 5.08 11.74 -4.39
CA GLY A 237 4.43 12.40 -5.53
C GLY A 237 5.16 13.64 -6.05
N HIS A 238 6.00 14.27 -5.22
CA HIS A 238 6.86 15.39 -5.62
C HIS A 238 8.09 14.94 -6.42
N LEU A 239 8.47 13.66 -6.36
CA LEU A 239 9.64 13.07 -7.03
C LEU A 239 9.27 12.22 -8.24
N VAL A 240 8.20 11.43 -8.13
CA VAL A 240 7.79 10.42 -9.12
C VAL A 240 6.29 10.48 -9.40
N GLY A 241 5.79 9.61 -10.29
CA GLY A 241 4.36 9.47 -10.58
C GLY A 241 3.86 10.28 -11.77
N THR A 242 4.63 11.29 -12.24
CA THR A 242 4.32 12.07 -13.45
C THR A 242 5.60 12.39 -14.23
N LEU A 243 5.45 12.64 -15.53
CA LEU A 243 6.55 13.09 -16.40
C LEU A 243 6.58 14.62 -16.42
N GLU A 244 7.22 15.22 -15.43
CA GLU A 244 7.33 16.66 -15.26
C GLU A 244 8.80 17.09 -15.09
N GLN A 245 9.12 18.31 -15.53
CA GLN A 245 10.45 18.88 -15.31
C GLN A 245 10.76 19.01 -13.82
N GLY A 246 11.93 18.51 -13.41
CA GLY A 246 12.37 18.52 -12.02
C GLY A 246 12.06 17.23 -11.24
N LYS A 247 11.23 16.34 -11.78
CA LYS A 247 11.02 15.01 -11.21
C LYS A 247 12.07 14.01 -11.69
N GLN A 248 12.13 12.88 -11.02
CA GLN A 248 13.03 11.78 -11.33
C GLN A 248 12.69 11.20 -12.71
N GLY A 249 13.70 10.86 -13.49
CA GLY A 249 13.56 10.31 -14.83
C GLY A 249 13.17 8.83 -14.82
N ASP A 250 12.00 8.53 -14.26
CA ASP A 250 11.41 7.19 -14.20
C ASP A 250 10.30 7.11 -15.24
N LEU A 251 10.41 6.20 -16.19
CA LEU A 251 9.38 6.00 -17.21
C LEU A 251 9.40 4.59 -17.78
N VAL A 252 8.27 4.18 -18.32
CA VAL A 252 8.10 2.92 -19.02
C VAL A 252 7.69 3.17 -20.46
N ILE A 253 8.38 2.55 -21.40
CA ILE A 253 7.99 2.52 -22.81
C ILE A 253 7.19 1.23 -23.03
N TRP A 254 5.95 1.38 -23.50
CA TRP A 254 5.04 0.28 -23.67
C TRP A 254 4.98 -0.22 -25.11
N ASN A 255 4.94 -1.53 -25.30
CA ASN A 255 4.60 -2.17 -26.58
C ASN A 255 3.06 -2.18 -26.77
N ALA A 256 2.50 -0.99 -26.79
CA ALA A 256 1.07 -0.76 -26.91
C ALA A 256 0.81 0.53 -27.69
N PRO A 257 -0.17 0.57 -28.62
CA PRO A 257 -0.47 1.75 -29.41
C PRO A 257 -1.18 2.88 -28.63
N ASN A 258 -1.79 2.56 -27.49
CA ASN A 258 -2.57 3.47 -26.66
C ASN A 258 -2.78 2.88 -25.25
N MET A 259 -3.35 3.67 -24.34
CA MET A 259 -3.61 3.26 -22.95
C MET A 259 -4.67 2.17 -22.84
N GLU A 260 -5.67 2.18 -23.73
CA GLU A 260 -6.73 1.16 -23.75
C GLU A 260 -6.15 -0.24 -23.97
N MET A 261 -5.07 -0.37 -24.76
CA MET A 261 -4.41 -1.65 -24.98
C MET A 261 -3.74 -2.16 -23.70
N LEU A 262 -3.20 -1.31 -22.85
CA LEU A 262 -2.62 -1.70 -21.54
C LEU A 262 -3.70 -2.30 -20.63
N CYS A 263 -4.89 -1.71 -20.64
CA CYS A 263 -6.02 -2.19 -19.82
C CYS A 263 -6.71 -3.42 -20.44
N TYR A 264 -6.65 -3.58 -21.77
CA TYR A 264 -7.30 -4.66 -22.51
C TYR A 264 -6.48 -5.96 -22.56
N ARG A 265 -5.16 -5.84 -22.79
CA ARG A 265 -4.28 -7.01 -23.00
C ARG A 265 -3.98 -7.73 -21.70
N PHE A 266 -4.81 -8.72 -21.42
CA PHE A 266 -4.79 -9.49 -20.19
C PHE A 266 -3.61 -10.48 -20.14
N GLY A 267 -2.91 -10.53 -19.00
CA GLY A 267 -1.90 -11.55 -18.68
C GLY A 267 -0.61 -11.48 -19.52
N SER A 268 -0.39 -10.39 -20.28
CA SER A 268 0.84 -10.20 -21.07
C SER A 268 1.69 -9.09 -20.44
N ASN A 269 3.02 -9.25 -20.50
CA ASN A 269 3.92 -8.14 -20.20
C ASN A 269 4.05 -7.25 -21.46
N LEU A 270 3.63 -6.00 -21.34
CA LEU A 270 3.71 -4.99 -22.39
C LEU A 270 4.82 -3.97 -22.14
N ALA A 271 5.56 -4.04 -21.04
CA ALA A 271 6.72 -3.18 -20.80
C ALA A 271 7.82 -3.55 -21.81
N LEU A 272 8.16 -2.60 -22.68
CA LEU A 272 9.21 -2.78 -23.70
C LEU A 272 10.56 -2.34 -23.16
N GLN A 273 10.59 -1.21 -22.47
CA GLN A 273 11.77 -0.67 -21.81
C GLN A 273 11.37 0.02 -20.52
N VAL A 274 12.18 -0.14 -19.49
CA VAL A 274 12.03 0.54 -18.21
C VAL A 274 13.25 1.45 -18.01
N ILE A 275 13.00 2.70 -17.68
CA ILE A 275 14.04 3.69 -17.41
C ILE A 275 13.89 4.13 -15.96
N LYS A 276 14.97 3.98 -15.20
CA LYS A 276 15.06 4.34 -13.79
C LYS A 276 16.14 5.41 -13.58
N LYS A 277 15.77 6.56 -13.02
CA LYS A 277 16.71 7.68 -12.80
C LYS A 277 17.47 8.07 -14.08
N GLY A 278 16.79 7.99 -15.23
CA GLY A 278 17.36 8.29 -16.54
C GLY A 278 18.20 7.19 -17.18
N ASN A 279 18.34 6.02 -16.53
CA ASN A 279 19.12 4.89 -17.04
C ASN A 279 18.18 3.75 -17.48
N LEU A 280 18.50 3.10 -18.58
CA LEU A 280 17.82 1.87 -19.02
C LEU A 280 18.20 0.74 -18.03
N VAL A 281 17.19 0.03 -17.54
CA VAL A 281 17.33 -1.09 -16.59
C VAL A 281 16.73 -2.36 -17.14
#